data_a3eb7ecce3e7b0210c877b84ec1e593e
#
_entry.id   a3eb7ecce3e7b0210c877b84ec1e593e
#
_cell.length_a   1.000
_cell.length_b   1.000
_cell.length_c   1.000
_cell.angle_alpha   90.00
_cell.angle_beta   90.00
_cell.angle_gamma   90.00
#
_symmetry.space_group_name_H-M   'P 1'
#
loop_
_entity.id
_entity.type
_entity.pdbx_description
1 polymer ?
#
loop_
_entity_poly.entity_id
_entity_poly.type
_entity_poly.pdbx_seq_one_letter_code
_entity_poly.pdbx_strand_id
1 'polypeptide(L)'
;MKRLWVILFVFPLFAQDINKHNISLGLFDDKTGFSFIGYTYDIRQTEMDEFFIGGGTMIVAFTGSVGWKHYYKKSKFSFYSVLSGQGVMHMGFSGFMPTASFALEYNLSKRTQVKIGGMVLMLLGGTSVEDGGDSGVLPFVGLNFRF
;
A
#
# COMPACT_ATOMS: atom_id res chain seq x y z
N MET A 1 0.46 32.77 6.54
CA MET A 1 0.02 32.40 5.17
C MET A 1 1.15 32.16 4.16
N LYS A 2 2.40 32.53 4.42
CA LYS A 2 3.53 32.31 3.46
C LYS A 2 4.08 30.88 3.41
N ARG A 3 3.78 30.02 4.38
CA ARG A 3 4.31 28.64 4.45
C ARG A 3 3.48 27.60 3.69
N LEU A 4 2.23 27.89 3.37
CA LEU A 4 1.35 26.97 2.62
C LEU A 4 1.75 26.86 1.14
N TRP A 5 2.32 27.93 0.57
CA TRP A 5 2.78 27.96 -0.81
C TRP A 5 4.02 27.11 -1.08
N VAL A 6 4.84 26.89 -0.07
CA VAL A 6 6.04 26.05 -0.20
C VAL A 6 5.65 24.58 -0.38
N ILE A 7 4.61 24.14 0.29
CA ILE A 7 4.12 22.75 0.18
C ILE A 7 3.51 22.50 -1.21
N LEU A 8 2.78 23.48 -1.75
CA LEU A 8 2.21 23.39 -3.11
C LEU A 8 3.27 23.43 -4.23
N PHE A 9 4.42 24.06 -3.98
CA PHE A 9 5.50 24.16 -4.97
C PHE A 9 6.45 22.94 -4.96
N VAL A 10 6.53 22.21 -3.85
CA VAL A 10 7.38 21.02 -3.72
C VAL A 10 6.73 19.81 -4.39
N PHE A 11 5.40 19.74 -4.46
CA PHE A 11 4.67 18.64 -5.12
C PHE A 11 5.02 18.43 -6.61
N PRO A 12 5.18 19.45 -7.47
CA PRO A 12 5.54 19.21 -8.87
C PRO A 12 7.00 18.80 -9.09
N LEU A 13 7.90 19.05 -8.14
CA LEU A 13 9.32 18.66 -8.26
C LEU A 13 9.53 17.14 -8.13
N PHE A 14 8.61 16.43 -7.46
CA PHE A 14 8.62 14.97 -7.37
C PHE A 14 7.88 14.28 -8.52
N ALA A 15 7.21 15.02 -9.39
CA ALA A 15 6.41 14.49 -10.50
C ALA A 15 7.22 14.15 -11.76
N GLN A 16 8.56 14.18 -11.70
CA GLN A 16 9.39 13.92 -12.88
C GLN A 16 9.53 12.43 -13.23
N ASP A 17 9.28 11.53 -12.27
CA ASP A 17 9.24 10.08 -12.54
C ASP A 17 7.78 9.63 -12.67
N ILE A 18 7.25 9.73 -13.86
CA ILE A 18 5.87 9.34 -14.18
C ILE A 18 5.65 7.87 -13.83
N ASN A 19 4.66 7.63 -12.98
CA ASN A 19 4.17 6.32 -12.49
C ASN A 19 4.94 5.66 -11.32
N LYS A 20 5.85 6.34 -10.64
CA LYS A 20 6.47 5.79 -9.42
C LYS A 20 5.72 6.15 -8.14
N HIS A 21 4.92 7.19 -8.17
CA HIS A 21 4.13 7.63 -7.04
C HIS A 21 2.71 7.07 -7.14
N ASN A 22 2.22 6.50 -6.05
CA ASN A 22 0.89 5.92 -6.00
C ASN A 22 0.14 6.45 -4.78
N ILE A 23 -1.10 6.87 -4.98
CA ILE A 23 -2.05 7.14 -3.91
C ILE A 23 -3.16 6.09 -4.02
N SER A 24 -3.41 5.37 -2.94
CA SER A 24 -4.50 4.40 -2.83
C SER A 24 -5.60 4.92 -1.92
N LEU A 25 -6.84 4.68 -2.33
CA LEU A 25 -8.05 4.98 -1.57
C LEU A 25 -8.93 3.72 -1.56
N GLY A 26 -9.35 3.26 -0.41
CA GLY A 26 -10.23 2.10 -0.36
C GLY A 26 -10.39 1.50 1.03
N LEU A 27 -11.01 0.34 1.07
CA LEU A 27 -11.12 -0.47 2.27
C LEU A 27 -9.92 -1.42 2.30
N PHE A 28 -8.94 -1.13 3.14
CA PHE A 28 -7.61 -1.73 3.17
C PHE A 28 -6.84 -1.54 1.86
N ASP A 29 -5.58 -1.85 1.86
CA ASP A 29 -4.73 -1.75 0.67
C ASP A 29 -3.64 -2.82 0.70
N ASP A 30 -3.38 -3.41 -0.44
CA ASP A 30 -2.41 -4.48 -0.62
C ASP A 30 -0.96 -4.06 -0.32
N LYS A 31 -0.62 -2.79 -0.55
CA LYS A 31 0.72 -2.23 -0.32
C LYS A 31 0.88 -1.61 1.06
N THR A 32 -0.15 -0.95 1.57
CA THR A 32 -0.10 -0.20 2.85
C THR A 32 -0.94 -0.81 3.96
N GLY A 33 -1.64 -1.92 3.66
CA GLY A 33 -2.33 -2.77 4.63
C GLY A 33 -3.54 -2.12 5.30
N PHE A 34 -3.48 -1.94 6.60
CA PHE A 34 -4.54 -1.29 7.38
C PHE A 34 -4.58 0.22 7.10
N SER A 35 -5.03 0.58 5.90
CA SER A 35 -5.18 1.98 5.53
C SER A 35 -6.40 2.20 4.64
N PHE A 36 -7.07 3.34 4.84
CA PHE A 36 -8.09 3.85 3.91
C PHE A 36 -7.47 4.76 2.87
N ILE A 37 -6.40 5.44 3.25
CA ILE A 37 -5.61 6.29 2.37
C ILE A 37 -4.16 5.86 2.51
N GLY A 38 -3.55 5.46 1.39
CA GLY A 38 -2.17 5.05 1.32
C GLY A 38 -1.38 5.84 0.30
N TYR A 39 -0.10 6.00 0.55
CA TYR A 39 0.86 6.51 -0.41
C TYR A 39 2.02 5.53 -0.51
N THR A 40 2.42 5.20 -1.74
CA THR A 40 3.60 4.37 -1.97
C THR A 40 4.47 4.96 -3.07
N TYR A 41 5.77 4.77 -2.91
CA TYR A 41 6.79 5.10 -3.90
C TYR A 41 7.43 3.82 -4.39
N ASP A 42 7.40 3.59 -5.70
CA ASP A 42 8.01 2.43 -6.34
C ASP A 42 9.51 2.71 -6.56
N ILE A 43 10.36 2.14 -5.70
CA ILE A 43 11.82 2.31 -5.73
C ILE A 43 12.40 1.76 -7.03
N ARG A 44 11.89 0.60 -7.44
CA ARG A 44 12.30 -0.09 -8.65
C ARG A 44 11.08 -0.71 -9.33
N GLN A 45 10.97 -0.50 -10.62
CA GLN A 45 9.97 -1.12 -11.49
C GLN A 45 10.66 -1.87 -12.62
N THR A 46 10.19 -3.08 -12.87
CA THR A 46 10.49 -3.87 -14.06
C THR A 46 9.19 -4.14 -14.83
N GLU A 47 9.25 -4.95 -15.86
CA GLU A 47 8.03 -5.31 -16.60
C GLU A 47 7.00 -6.03 -15.70
N MET A 48 7.46 -6.91 -14.80
CA MET A 48 6.61 -7.76 -13.98
C MET A 48 6.72 -7.48 -12.48
N ASP A 49 7.71 -6.72 -12.03
CA ASP A 49 7.99 -6.52 -10.61
C ASP A 49 8.01 -5.04 -10.21
N GLU A 50 7.46 -4.73 -9.06
CA GLU A 50 7.53 -3.42 -8.42
C GLU A 50 8.02 -3.58 -6.98
N PHE A 51 9.13 -2.93 -6.62
CA PHE A 51 9.60 -2.81 -5.24
C PHE A 51 9.21 -1.44 -4.71
N PHE A 52 8.55 -1.41 -3.56
CA PHE A 52 7.97 -0.18 -3.04
C PHE A 52 8.26 0.03 -1.56
N ILE A 53 8.20 1.30 -1.17
CA ILE A 53 8.04 1.74 0.21
C ILE A 53 6.79 2.62 0.27
N GLY A 54 6.16 2.67 1.44
CA GLY A 54 4.98 3.51 1.58
C GLY A 54 4.49 3.65 3.00
N GLY A 55 3.38 4.30 3.11
CA GLY A 55 2.66 4.47 4.36
C GLY A 55 1.21 4.78 4.10
N GLY A 56 0.39 4.55 5.11
CA GLY A 56 -1.03 4.81 5.04
C GLY A 56 -1.62 5.19 6.38
N THR A 57 -2.87 5.55 6.35
CA THR A 57 -3.61 5.91 7.55
C THR A 57 -5.02 5.37 7.53
N MET A 58 -5.51 4.98 8.70
CA MET A 58 -6.88 4.62 8.98
C MET A 58 -7.35 5.42 10.19
N ILE A 59 -7.67 6.71 9.97
CA ILE A 59 -8.16 7.68 10.95
C ILE A 59 -7.23 7.87 12.17
N VAL A 60 -7.02 6.82 12.96
CA VAL A 60 -6.25 6.84 14.21
C VAL A 60 -5.02 5.94 14.19
N ALA A 61 -4.81 5.18 13.13
CA ALA A 61 -3.67 4.30 12.94
C ALA A 61 -2.84 4.75 11.74
N PHE A 62 -1.52 4.63 11.87
CA PHE A 62 -0.57 4.87 10.80
C PHE A 62 0.17 3.59 10.48
N THR A 63 0.40 3.35 9.19
CA THR A 63 1.18 2.22 8.72
C THR A 63 2.38 2.70 7.91
N GLY A 64 3.51 2.03 8.09
CA GLY A 64 4.66 2.13 7.19
C GLY A 64 4.90 0.78 6.56
N SER A 65 5.22 0.72 5.28
CA SER A 65 5.36 -0.53 4.55
C SER A 65 6.55 -0.54 3.62
N VAL A 66 7.09 -1.73 3.41
CA VAL A 66 8.06 -2.05 2.37
C VAL A 66 7.68 -3.38 1.77
N GLY A 67 7.78 -3.52 0.44
CA GLY A 67 7.36 -4.76 -0.18
C GLY A 67 7.71 -4.90 -1.64
N TRP A 68 7.23 -6.00 -2.18
CA TRP A 68 7.41 -6.43 -3.54
C TRP A 68 6.07 -6.88 -4.12
N LYS A 69 5.72 -6.34 -5.28
CA LYS A 69 4.55 -6.69 -6.08
C LYS A 69 5.02 -7.40 -7.35
N HIS A 70 4.45 -8.57 -7.60
CA HIS A 70 4.75 -9.35 -8.79
C HIS A 70 3.49 -9.54 -9.63
N TYR A 71 3.57 -9.17 -10.91
CA TYR A 71 2.52 -9.38 -11.89
C TYR A 71 2.72 -10.72 -12.61
N TYR A 72 1.72 -11.58 -12.57
CA TYR A 72 1.67 -12.81 -13.37
C TYR A 72 1.20 -12.52 -14.80
N LYS A 73 0.39 -11.48 -14.93
CA LYS A 73 -0.07 -10.95 -16.21
C LYS A 73 -0.27 -9.45 -16.08
N LYS A 74 0.35 -8.68 -16.95
CA LYS A 74 0.21 -7.22 -16.99
C LYS A 74 -0.53 -6.83 -18.26
N SER A 75 -1.79 -6.40 -18.11
CA SER A 75 -2.68 -6.01 -19.20
C SER A 75 -3.73 -5.04 -18.68
N LYS A 76 -4.83 -4.82 -19.41
CA LYS A 76 -5.98 -4.05 -18.92
C LYS A 76 -6.56 -4.70 -17.65
N PHE A 77 -6.60 -6.04 -17.60
CA PHE A 77 -6.82 -6.85 -16.42
C PHE A 77 -5.51 -7.50 -16.01
N SER A 78 -4.98 -7.12 -14.88
CA SER A 78 -3.73 -7.66 -14.35
C SER A 78 -4.01 -8.53 -13.13
N PHE A 79 -3.34 -9.68 -13.06
CA PHE A 79 -3.32 -10.53 -11.88
C PHE A 79 -1.93 -10.45 -11.24
N TYR A 80 -1.90 -10.26 -9.93
CA TYR A 80 -0.65 -10.05 -9.21
C TYR A 80 -0.70 -10.54 -7.77
N SER A 81 0.47 -10.67 -7.17
CA SER A 81 0.66 -10.87 -5.73
C SER A 81 1.52 -9.76 -5.14
N VAL A 82 1.35 -9.51 -3.85
CA VAL A 82 2.20 -8.61 -3.06
C VAL A 82 2.68 -9.33 -1.82
N LEU A 83 3.97 -9.21 -1.55
CA LEU A 83 4.58 -9.56 -0.28
C LEU A 83 5.08 -8.28 0.37
N SER A 84 4.67 -8.00 1.60
CA SER A 84 5.12 -6.80 2.30
C SER A 84 5.32 -7.01 3.80
N GLY A 85 6.22 -6.21 4.38
CA GLY A 85 6.33 -6.03 5.80
C GLY A 85 5.76 -4.67 6.18
N GLN A 86 4.90 -4.65 7.18
CA GLN A 86 4.19 -3.45 7.61
C GLN A 86 4.41 -3.18 9.08
N GLY A 87 4.83 -1.97 9.42
CA GLY A 87 4.79 -1.45 10.77
C GLY A 87 3.46 -0.73 10.99
N VAL A 88 2.76 -1.06 12.06
CA VAL A 88 1.51 -0.40 12.46
C VAL A 88 1.72 0.35 13.75
N MET A 89 1.32 1.61 13.78
CA MET A 89 1.34 2.47 14.97
C MET A 89 -0.05 3.00 15.23
N HIS A 90 -0.57 2.71 16.42
CA HIS A 90 -1.83 3.22 16.94
C HIS A 90 -1.60 3.73 18.36
N MET A 91 -2.46 4.58 18.91
CA MET A 91 -2.34 5.09 20.28
C MET A 91 -2.28 3.93 21.30
N GLY A 92 -1.06 3.65 21.80
CA GLY A 92 -0.81 2.58 22.78
C GLY A 92 -0.49 1.19 22.19
N PHE A 93 -0.41 1.04 20.87
CA PHE A 93 -0.05 -0.21 20.22
C PHE A 93 0.94 0.07 19.07
N SER A 94 1.98 -0.75 19.01
CA SER A 94 2.86 -0.81 17.85
C SER A 94 3.17 -2.27 17.55
N GLY A 95 3.13 -2.65 16.28
CA GLY A 95 3.35 -4.02 15.86
C GLY A 95 3.92 -4.10 14.45
N PHE A 96 4.44 -5.28 14.11
CA PHE A 96 4.90 -5.61 12.78
C PHE A 96 4.00 -6.68 12.17
N MET A 97 3.61 -6.48 10.92
CA MET A 97 2.74 -7.39 10.18
C MET A 97 3.37 -7.77 8.83
N PRO A 98 3.93 -8.96 8.68
CA PRO A 98 4.12 -9.53 7.36
C PRO A 98 2.77 -9.81 6.70
N THR A 99 2.64 -9.46 5.43
CA THR A 99 1.43 -9.68 4.64
C THR A 99 1.74 -10.29 3.30
N ALA A 100 0.83 -11.12 2.82
CA ALA A 100 0.83 -11.65 1.47
C ALA A 100 -0.56 -11.45 0.87
N SER A 101 -0.65 -10.93 -0.34
CA SER A 101 -1.92 -10.71 -1.01
C SER A 101 -1.93 -11.23 -2.44
N PHE A 102 -3.14 -11.58 -2.91
CA PHE A 102 -3.43 -11.89 -4.30
C PHE A 102 -4.58 -11.02 -4.76
N ALA A 103 -4.45 -10.42 -5.94
CA ALA A 103 -5.43 -9.46 -6.41
C ALA A 103 -5.52 -9.39 -7.93
N LEU A 104 -6.65 -8.84 -8.34
CA LEU A 104 -6.94 -8.38 -9.68
C LEU A 104 -6.89 -6.85 -9.70
N GLU A 105 -6.30 -6.31 -10.74
CA GLU A 105 -6.22 -4.89 -11.01
C GLU A 105 -6.81 -4.61 -12.38
N TYR A 106 -7.75 -3.67 -12.45
CA TYR A 106 -8.33 -3.19 -13.68
C TYR A 106 -7.89 -1.75 -13.96
N ASN A 107 -7.22 -1.55 -15.08
CA ASN A 107 -6.75 -0.24 -15.50
C ASN A 107 -7.90 0.55 -16.15
N LEU A 108 -8.52 1.48 -15.40
CA LEU A 108 -9.52 2.42 -15.92
C LEU A 108 -8.89 3.41 -16.88
N SER A 109 -7.69 3.87 -16.56
CA SER A 109 -6.89 4.78 -17.38
C SER A 109 -5.40 4.47 -17.19
N LYS A 110 -4.53 5.23 -17.86
CA LYS A 110 -3.06 5.12 -17.66
C LYS A 110 -2.63 5.44 -16.22
N ARG A 111 -3.46 6.16 -15.46
CA ARG A 111 -3.13 6.63 -14.11
C ARG A 111 -4.07 6.12 -13.02
N THR A 112 -5.21 5.53 -13.39
CA THR A 112 -6.24 5.12 -12.43
C THR A 112 -6.52 3.64 -12.57
N GLN A 113 -6.47 2.94 -11.45
CA GLN A 113 -6.65 1.50 -11.35
C GLN A 113 -7.67 1.17 -10.27
N VAL A 114 -8.51 0.18 -10.51
CA VAL A 114 -9.34 -0.46 -9.48
C VAL A 114 -8.67 -1.74 -9.09
N LYS A 115 -8.56 -1.99 -7.78
CA LYS A 115 -7.99 -3.21 -7.22
C LYS A 115 -9.02 -3.94 -6.38
N ILE A 116 -9.05 -5.27 -6.48
CA ILE A 116 -9.85 -6.14 -5.61
C ILE A 116 -9.06 -7.40 -5.34
N GLY A 117 -9.03 -7.83 -4.09
CA GLY A 117 -8.29 -9.03 -3.73
C GLY A 117 -8.48 -9.46 -2.28
N GLY A 118 -7.65 -10.39 -1.87
CA GLY A 118 -7.52 -10.85 -0.50
C GLY A 118 -6.09 -10.78 -0.02
N MET A 119 -5.90 -10.41 1.24
CA MET A 119 -4.61 -10.46 1.89
C MET A 119 -4.66 -11.35 3.13
N VAL A 120 -3.59 -12.10 3.32
CA VAL A 120 -3.27 -12.81 4.56
C VAL A 120 -2.31 -11.94 5.34
N LEU A 121 -2.58 -11.72 6.60
CA LEU A 121 -1.72 -10.99 7.51
C LEU A 121 -1.44 -11.80 8.76
N MET A 122 -0.27 -11.59 9.33
CA MET A 122 0.14 -12.18 10.60
C MET A 122 0.62 -11.04 11.50
N LEU A 123 0.01 -10.87 12.65
CA LEU A 123 0.44 -9.87 13.61
C LEU A 123 1.56 -10.45 14.48
N LEU A 124 2.74 -9.84 14.40
CA LEU A 124 3.89 -10.18 15.23
C LEU A 124 4.18 -9.05 16.21
N GLY A 125 4.05 -9.33 17.49
CA GLY A 125 4.33 -8.36 18.55
C GLY A 125 3.16 -7.45 18.88
N GLY A 126 2.89 -7.35 20.15
CA GLY A 126 1.94 -6.46 20.82
C GLY A 126 2.02 -6.78 22.30
N THR A 127 1.90 -5.79 23.15
CA THR A 127 2.04 -5.93 24.62
C THR A 127 0.97 -6.77 25.30
N SER A 128 0.13 -7.49 24.55
CA SER A 128 -1.03 -8.21 25.06
C SER A 128 -1.28 -9.57 24.41
N VAL A 129 -0.32 -10.17 23.70
CA VAL A 129 -0.54 -11.50 23.09
C VAL A 129 0.20 -12.56 23.90
N GLU A 130 -0.54 -13.18 24.81
CA GLU A 130 -0.23 -14.53 25.25
C GLU A 130 -0.42 -15.47 24.04
N ASP A 131 0.66 -16.11 23.64
CA ASP A 131 0.72 -17.28 22.75
C ASP A 131 -0.03 -17.23 21.39
N GLY A 132 0.73 -17.03 20.34
CA GLY A 132 0.33 -17.35 18.97
C GLY A 132 -0.05 -16.12 18.14
N GLY A 133 0.75 -15.81 17.13
CA GLY A 133 0.43 -14.73 16.19
C GLY A 133 -0.94 -14.97 15.54
N ASP A 134 -1.86 -14.03 15.73
CA ASP A 134 -3.16 -14.05 15.06
C ASP A 134 -2.97 -13.84 13.56
N SER A 135 -3.38 -14.84 12.78
CA SER A 135 -3.44 -14.74 11.33
C SER A 135 -4.86 -14.51 10.87
N GLY A 136 -5.04 -13.59 9.94
CA GLY A 136 -6.34 -13.28 9.37
C GLY A 136 -6.30 -13.16 7.86
N VAL A 137 -7.43 -13.43 7.23
CA VAL A 137 -7.63 -13.16 5.80
C VAL A 137 -8.61 -12.01 5.67
N LEU A 138 -8.21 -10.94 5.00
CA LEU A 138 -9.02 -9.76 4.78
C LEU A 138 -9.23 -9.52 3.29
N PRO A 139 -10.47 -9.32 2.84
CA PRO A 139 -10.73 -8.80 1.52
C PRO A 139 -10.35 -7.32 1.45
N PHE A 140 -9.90 -6.87 0.31
CA PHE A 140 -9.69 -5.44 0.06
C PHE A 140 -10.24 -5.03 -1.30
N VAL A 141 -10.65 -3.77 -1.37
CA VAL A 141 -11.07 -3.11 -2.59
C VAL A 141 -10.63 -1.66 -2.54
N GLY A 142 -10.08 -1.16 -3.64
CA GLY A 142 -9.58 0.21 -3.67
C GLY A 142 -9.34 0.76 -5.05
N LEU A 143 -9.14 2.05 -5.09
CA LEU A 143 -8.67 2.83 -6.22
C LEU A 143 -7.20 3.18 -6.02
N ASN A 144 -6.43 3.07 -7.07
CA ASN A 144 -5.02 3.47 -7.07
C ASN A 144 -4.80 4.51 -8.17
N PHE A 145 -4.16 5.61 -7.79
CA PHE A 145 -3.79 6.70 -8.69
C PHE A 145 -2.27 6.75 -8.80
N ARG A 146 -1.77 6.66 -10.03
CA ARG A 146 -0.33 6.73 -10.37
C ARG A 146 0.01 8.09 -10.97
N PHE A 147 1.13 8.66 -10.54
CA PHE A 147 1.66 9.93 -11.08
C PHE A 147 3.17 10.07 -10.85
#